data_b8c724a89ccbd54a356c8ebcdb56d0ad
#
_entry.id   b8c724a89ccbd54a356c8ebcdb56d0ad
#
_cell.length_a   1.000
_cell.length_b   1.000
_cell.length_c   1.000
_cell.angle_alpha   90.00
_cell.angle_beta   90.00
_cell.angle_gamma   90.00
#
_symmetry.space_group_name_H-M   'P 1'
#
loop_
_entity.id
_entity.type
_entity.pdbx_description
1 polymer ?
#
loop_
_entity_poly.entity_id
_entity_poly.type
_entity_poly.pdbx_seq_one_letter_code
_entity_poly.pdbx_strand_id
1 'polypeptide(L)'
;MSKYSQDVIRMLYEHQSNYISGQYIADQLNISRAGVKKVIDLLKEDGCDIKSINHKGHQLNSLPDQWYSGIVKPILDELGLFNHLEVYHTVDSTQLKAKRALVGNKDTFLILSDEQTEGRGRFNRNWESSKGKGLWMSLVLRPDVPFSMIPKFNLFIALGIRDAIQQFSNERVTIKWPNDIYIGNK
;
A
#
# COMPACT_ATOMS: atom_id res chain seq x y z
N MET A 1 -13.47 -0.16 2.46
CA MET A 1 -13.87 -0.93 1.26
C MET A 1 -14.30 -2.35 1.60
N SER A 2 -15.23 -2.93 0.84
CA SER A 2 -15.65 -4.32 1.01
C SER A 2 -14.59 -5.29 0.47
N LYS A 3 -14.66 -6.56 0.90
CA LYS A 3 -13.83 -7.64 0.32
C LYS A 3 -13.99 -7.70 -1.20
N TYR A 4 -15.21 -7.64 -1.71
CA TYR A 4 -15.47 -7.68 -3.15
C TYR A 4 -14.85 -6.50 -3.90
N SER A 5 -14.79 -5.30 -3.30
CA SER A 5 -14.11 -4.15 -3.93
C SER A 5 -12.62 -4.42 -4.12
N GLN A 6 -11.97 -5.06 -3.14
CA GLN A 6 -10.55 -5.42 -3.22
C GLN A 6 -10.29 -6.52 -4.27
N ASP A 7 -11.16 -7.51 -4.36
CA ASP A 7 -11.03 -8.57 -5.36
C ASP A 7 -11.28 -8.03 -6.79
N VAL A 8 -12.30 -7.19 -6.98
CA VAL A 8 -12.61 -6.59 -8.29
C VAL A 8 -11.49 -5.66 -8.75
N ILE A 9 -10.98 -4.79 -7.87
CA ILE A 9 -9.89 -3.89 -8.25
C ILE A 9 -8.61 -4.66 -8.59
N ARG A 10 -8.31 -5.75 -7.90
CA ARG A 10 -7.20 -6.65 -8.24
C ARG A 10 -7.35 -7.23 -9.63
N MET A 11 -8.51 -7.82 -9.94
CA MET A 11 -8.77 -8.41 -11.27
C MET A 11 -8.65 -7.36 -12.38
N LEU A 12 -9.16 -6.15 -12.16
CA LEU A 12 -9.05 -5.06 -13.11
C LEU A 12 -7.60 -4.61 -13.30
N TYR A 13 -6.81 -4.57 -12.22
CA TYR A 13 -5.41 -4.18 -12.24
C TYR A 13 -4.54 -5.22 -12.96
N GLU A 14 -4.74 -6.50 -12.70
CA GLU A 14 -4.05 -7.60 -13.39
C GLU A 14 -4.31 -7.61 -14.92
N HIS A 15 -5.46 -7.07 -15.34
CA HIS A 15 -5.89 -7.00 -16.75
C HIS A 15 -5.99 -5.56 -17.28
N GLN A 16 -5.26 -4.60 -16.71
CA GLN A 16 -5.44 -3.17 -17.03
C GLN A 16 -5.27 -2.81 -18.51
N SER A 17 -4.60 -3.65 -19.29
CA SER A 17 -4.48 -3.47 -20.76
C SER A 17 -5.71 -3.94 -21.53
N ASN A 18 -6.66 -4.66 -20.90
CA ASN A 18 -7.77 -5.34 -21.56
C ASN A 18 -9.08 -5.10 -20.82
N TYR A 19 -10.18 -5.28 -21.56
CA TYR A 19 -11.52 -5.34 -20.96
C TYR A 19 -11.78 -6.73 -20.39
N ILE A 20 -12.25 -6.80 -19.16
CA ILE A 20 -12.78 -8.03 -18.57
C ILE A 20 -14.30 -7.95 -18.47
N SER A 21 -14.98 -9.04 -18.83
CA SER A 21 -16.45 -9.05 -18.83
C SER A 21 -17.00 -9.07 -17.41
N GLY A 22 -18.11 -8.36 -17.19
CA GLY A 22 -18.81 -8.40 -15.89
C GLY A 22 -19.30 -9.81 -15.54
N GLN A 23 -19.55 -10.69 -16.53
CA GLN A 23 -19.87 -12.09 -16.29
C GLN A 23 -18.66 -12.85 -15.73
N TYR A 24 -17.48 -12.68 -16.34
CA TYR A 24 -16.26 -13.32 -15.85
C TYR A 24 -15.97 -12.92 -14.38
N ILE A 25 -16.07 -11.62 -14.04
CA ILE A 25 -15.90 -11.16 -12.66
C ILE A 25 -16.95 -11.80 -11.73
N ALA A 26 -18.20 -11.85 -12.16
CA ALA A 26 -19.31 -12.45 -11.40
C ALA A 26 -19.04 -13.92 -11.08
N ASP A 27 -18.60 -14.68 -12.07
CA ASP A 27 -18.30 -16.11 -11.95
C ASP A 27 -17.11 -16.35 -11.02
N GLN A 28 -16.03 -15.57 -11.15
CA GLN A 28 -14.84 -15.68 -10.28
C GLN A 28 -15.14 -15.38 -8.81
N LEU A 29 -16.04 -14.43 -8.56
CA LEU A 29 -16.35 -13.99 -7.18
C LEU A 29 -17.63 -14.63 -6.62
N ASN A 30 -18.29 -15.48 -7.40
CA ASN A 30 -19.57 -16.11 -7.05
C ASN A 30 -20.62 -15.08 -6.59
N ILE A 31 -20.76 -13.99 -7.35
CA ILE A 31 -21.76 -12.93 -7.16
C ILE A 31 -22.56 -12.68 -8.43
N SER A 32 -23.67 -11.96 -8.34
CA SER A 32 -24.45 -11.61 -9.51
C SER A 32 -23.78 -10.50 -10.34
N ARG A 33 -24.09 -10.42 -11.65
CA ARG A 33 -23.67 -9.30 -12.51
C ARG A 33 -24.11 -7.94 -11.98
N ALA A 34 -25.29 -7.87 -11.34
CA ALA A 34 -25.75 -6.66 -10.67
C ALA A 34 -24.86 -6.31 -9.46
N GLY A 35 -24.38 -7.33 -8.74
CA GLY A 35 -23.39 -7.17 -7.66
C GLY A 35 -22.08 -6.61 -8.19
N VAL A 36 -21.55 -7.15 -9.31
CA VAL A 36 -20.35 -6.60 -9.98
C VAL A 36 -20.56 -5.15 -10.36
N LYS A 37 -21.68 -4.81 -11.00
CA LYS A 37 -21.98 -3.42 -11.37
C LYS A 37 -21.94 -2.49 -10.15
N LYS A 38 -22.59 -2.88 -9.05
CA LYS A 38 -22.59 -2.10 -7.81
C LYS A 38 -21.16 -1.87 -7.26
N VAL A 39 -20.30 -2.89 -7.32
CA VAL A 39 -18.90 -2.77 -6.90
C VAL A 39 -18.13 -1.83 -7.82
N ILE A 40 -18.32 -1.94 -9.13
CA ILE A 40 -17.69 -1.04 -10.12
C ILE A 40 -18.12 0.42 -9.87
N ASP A 41 -19.42 0.65 -9.61
CA ASP A 41 -19.93 1.99 -9.35
C ASP A 41 -19.30 2.58 -8.06
N LEU A 42 -19.19 1.78 -6.99
CA LEU A 42 -18.49 2.19 -5.77
C LEU A 42 -17.00 2.50 -6.00
N LEU A 43 -16.30 1.69 -6.80
CA LEU A 43 -14.90 1.96 -7.13
C LEU A 43 -14.73 3.27 -7.94
N LYS A 44 -15.69 3.58 -8.82
CA LYS A 44 -15.70 4.86 -9.53
C LYS A 44 -15.97 6.05 -8.59
N GLU A 45 -16.90 5.88 -7.64
CA GLU A 45 -17.15 6.87 -6.59
C GLU A 45 -15.90 7.11 -5.73
N ASP A 46 -15.11 6.06 -5.45
CA ASP A 46 -13.81 6.14 -4.76
C ASP A 46 -12.70 6.76 -5.63
N GLY A 47 -12.99 7.15 -6.87
CA GLY A 47 -12.07 7.86 -7.77
C GLY A 47 -11.31 6.97 -8.76
N CYS A 48 -11.61 5.66 -8.85
CA CYS A 48 -11.03 4.80 -9.89
C CYS A 48 -11.55 5.19 -11.27
N ASP A 49 -10.66 5.44 -12.23
CA ASP A 49 -11.06 5.63 -13.64
C ASP A 49 -11.29 4.26 -14.28
N ILE A 50 -12.53 3.80 -14.24
CA ILE A 50 -12.95 2.53 -14.81
C ILE A 50 -13.87 2.80 -16.02
N LYS A 51 -13.41 2.45 -17.20
CA LYS A 51 -14.19 2.47 -18.43
C LYS A 51 -15.07 1.23 -18.52
N SER A 52 -16.36 1.44 -18.78
CA SER A 52 -17.32 0.36 -18.95
C SER A 52 -17.97 0.45 -20.33
N ILE A 53 -17.91 -0.60 -21.13
CA ILE A 53 -18.49 -0.67 -22.48
C ILE A 53 -19.42 -1.87 -22.56
N ASN A 54 -20.65 -1.65 -23.07
CA ASN A 54 -21.61 -2.72 -23.28
C ASN A 54 -21.00 -3.82 -24.16
N HIS A 55 -21.23 -5.06 -23.78
CA HIS A 55 -20.73 -6.28 -24.45
C HIS A 55 -19.20 -6.47 -24.45
N LYS A 56 -18.39 -5.48 -23.98
CA LYS A 56 -16.94 -5.63 -23.82
C LYS A 56 -16.56 -5.87 -22.36
N GLY A 57 -17.18 -5.15 -21.42
CA GLY A 57 -16.89 -5.26 -19.99
C GLY A 57 -16.28 -3.99 -19.41
N HIS A 58 -15.36 -4.17 -18.44
CA HIS A 58 -14.75 -3.11 -17.66
C HIS A 58 -13.23 -3.12 -17.82
N GLN A 59 -12.63 -1.95 -17.87
CA GLN A 59 -11.18 -1.75 -17.95
C GLN A 59 -10.77 -0.66 -16.98
N LEU A 60 -9.73 -0.88 -16.21
CA LEU A 60 -9.12 0.12 -15.34
C LEU A 60 -8.15 0.96 -16.17
N ASN A 61 -8.36 2.29 -16.22
CA ASN A 61 -7.45 3.24 -16.85
C ASN A 61 -6.43 3.76 -15.84
N SER A 62 -6.90 4.18 -14.65
CA SER A 62 -6.03 4.66 -13.58
C SER A 62 -6.64 4.47 -12.20
N LEU A 63 -5.78 4.42 -11.20
CA LEU A 63 -6.13 4.41 -9.78
C LEU A 63 -6.02 5.83 -9.22
N PRO A 64 -6.84 6.20 -8.22
CA PRO A 64 -6.56 7.36 -7.40
C PRO A 64 -5.32 7.13 -6.53
N ASP A 65 -4.76 8.22 -6.00
CA ASP A 65 -3.59 8.16 -5.10
C ASP A 65 -3.99 7.65 -3.71
N GLN A 66 -4.24 6.35 -3.64
CA GLN A 66 -4.59 5.62 -2.40
C GLN A 66 -4.21 4.14 -2.49
N TRP A 67 -4.13 3.49 -1.33
CA TRP A 67 -3.75 2.08 -1.23
C TRP A 67 -4.93 1.12 -1.40
N TYR A 68 -4.70 0.07 -2.16
CA TYR A 68 -5.64 -1.05 -2.32
C TYR A 68 -5.00 -2.36 -1.86
N SER A 69 -5.53 -2.96 -0.81
CA SER A 69 -5.02 -4.23 -0.29
C SER A 69 -5.08 -5.35 -1.32
N GLY A 70 -6.10 -5.34 -2.20
CA GLY A 70 -6.22 -6.30 -3.29
C GLY A 70 -5.08 -6.23 -4.32
N ILE A 71 -4.41 -5.09 -4.45
CA ILE A 71 -3.25 -4.91 -5.33
C ILE A 71 -1.95 -5.19 -4.58
N VAL A 72 -1.82 -4.64 -3.37
CA VAL A 72 -0.56 -4.73 -2.59
C VAL A 72 -0.32 -6.14 -2.07
N LYS A 73 -1.36 -6.83 -1.59
CA LYS A 73 -1.20 -8.15 -0.96
C LYS A 73 -0.59 -9.22 -1.87
N PRO A 74 -1.02 -9.42 -3.12
CA PRO A 74 -0.38 -10.39 -4.02
C PRO A 74 1.12 -10.14 -4.20
N ILE A 75 1.53 -8.87 -4.32
CA ILE A 75 2.94 -8.48 -4.45
C ILE A 75 3.73 -8.87 -3.18
N LEU A 76 3.16 -8.63 -2.00
CA LEU A 76 3.80 -9.01 -0.73
C LEU A 76 3.87 -10.52 -0.54
N ASP A 77 2.84 -11.24 -0.95
CA ASP A 77 2.80 -12.71 -0.88
C ASP A 77 3.88 -13.32 -1.78
N GLU A 78 4.11 -12.76 -2.98
CA GLU A 78 5.19 -13.17 -3.88
C GLU A 78 6.58 -12.91 -3.28
N LEU A 79 6.77 -11.77 -2.60
CA LEU A 79 8.02 -11.45 -1.93
C LEU A 79 8.30 -12.34 -0.71
N GLY A 80 7.28 -12.93 -0.09
CA GLY A 80 7.41 -13.82 1.07
C GLY A 80 7.97 -13.15 2.34
N LEU A 81 7.99 -11.81 2.39
CA LEU A 81 8.61 -11.05 3.48
C LEU A 81 7.65 -10.72 4.63
N PHE A 82 6.35 -10.69 4.36
CA PHE A 82 5.35 -10.28 5.32
C PHE A 82 4.22 -11.31 5.43
N ASN A 83 3.87 -11.67 6.67
CA ASN A 83 2.77 -12.58 6.94
C ASN A 83 1.41 -11.87 6.93
N HIS A 84 1.41 -10.55 7.14
CA HIS A 84 0.18 -9.79 7.30
C HIS A 84 0.29 -8.38 6.70
N LEU A 85 -0.83 -7.91 6.13
CA LEU A 85 -0.99 -6.56 5.57
C LEU A 85 -2.24 -5.90 6.15
N GLU A 86 -2.09 -4.70 6.65
CA GLU A 86 -3.22 -3.81 6.98
C GLU A 86 -3.16 -2.54 6.13
N VAL A 87 -4.29 -2.15 5.55
CA VAL A 87 -4.44 -0.95 4.71
C VAL A 87 -5.57 -0.08 5.26
N TYR A 88 -5.28 1.17 5.51
CA TYR A 88 -6.21 2.17 6.05
C TYR A 88 -6.32 3.38 5.13
N HIS A 89 -7.51 3.96 5.00
CA HIS A 89 -7.65 5.30 4.40
C HIS A 89 -7.16 6.37 5.36
N THR A 90 -7.51 6.24 6.64
CA THR A 90 -7.07 7.15 7.69
C THR A 90 -6.78 6.35 8.96
N VAL A 91 -5.69 6.66 9.62
CA VAL A 91 -5.29 6.07 10.90
C VAL A 91 -4.69 7.16 11.81
N ASP A 92 -4.66 6.94 13.11
CA ASP A 92 -3.96 7.82 14.02
C ASP A 92 -2.45 7.89 13.66
N SER A 93 -1.79 6.73 13.65
CA SER A 93 -0.41 6.58 13.22
C SER A 93 -0.15 5.12 12.85
N THR A 94 0.45 4.88 11.68
CA THR A 94 0.87 3.53 11.28
C THR A 94 1.84 2.92 12.30
N GLN A 95 2.69 3.75 12.92
CA GLN A 95 3.64 3.34 13.94
C GLN A 95 2.96 2.95 15.26
N LEU A 96 1.94 3.71 15.71
CA LEU A 96 1.15 3.35 16.88
C LEU A 96 0.35 2.08 16.63
N LYS A 97 -0.19 1.94 15.44
CA LYS A 97 -0.91 0.73 15.02
C LYS A 97 0.02 -0.48 15.05
N ALA A 98 1.22 -0.35 14.48
CA ALA A 98 2.23 -1.40 14.50
C ALA A 98 2.61 -1.80 15.95
N LYS A 99 2.82 -0.84 16.84
CA LYS A 99 3.11 -1.09 18.25
C LYS A 99 1.99 -1.86 18.96
N ARG A 100 0.72 -1.53 18.68
CA ARG A 100 -0.44 -2.25 19.24
C ARG A 100 -0.51 -3.69 18.73
N ALA A 101 -0.25 -3.89 17.43
CA ALA A 101 -0.26 -5.20 16.79
C ALA A 101 0.91 -6.11 17.24
N LEU A 102 1.99 -5.54 17.79
CA LEU A 102 3.13 -6.30 18.33
C LEU A 102 2.80 -7.10 19.58
N VAL A 103 1.76 -6.71 20.33
CA VAL A 103 1.41 -7.37 21.60
C VAL A 103 0.91 -8.78 21.31
N GLY A 104 1.67 -9.78 21.76
CA GLY A 104 1.35 -11.21 21.57
C GLY A 104 1.53 -11.75 20.15
N ASN A 105 1.95 -10.91 19.20
CA ASN A 105 2.15 -11.29 17.81
C ASN A 105 3.65 -11.41 17.49
N LYS A 106 4.04 -12.50 16.82
CA LYS A 106 5.41 -12.77 16.37
C LYS A 106 5.58 -12.62 14.86
N ASP A 107 4.53 -12.26 14.12
CA ASP A 107 4.57 -12.15 12.68
C ASP A 107 5.34 -10.90 12.20
N THR A 108 5.74 -10.92 10.95
CA THR A 108 6.16 -9.74 10.19
C THR A 108 4.94 -9.15 9.52
N PHE A 109 4.79 -7.83 9.55
CA PHE A 109 3.64 -7.20 8.92
C PHE A 109 3.95 -5.80 8.40
N LEU A 110 3.14 -5.40 7.41
CA LEU A 110 3.14 -4.09 6.81
C LEU A 110 1.82 -3.38 7.11
N ILE A 111 1.91 -2.14 7.56
CA ILE A 111 0.76 -1.25 7.73
C ILE A 111 0.93 -0.08 6.78
N LEU A 112 -0.09 0.17 5.97
CA LEU A 112 -0.17 1.29 5.02
C LEU A 112 -1.34 2.19 5.38
N SER A 113 -1.20 3.48 5.13
CA SER A 113 -2.31 4.43 5.24
C SER A 113 -2.22 5.51 4.17
N ASP A 114 -3.37 6.01 3.70
CA ASP A 114 -3.42 7.17 2.81
C ASP A 114 -3.19 8.48 3.59
N GLU A 115 -3.51 8.48 4.90
CA GLU A 115 -3.40 9.64 5.79
C GLU A 115 -3.14 9.21 7.24
N GLN A 116 -2.38 10.03 8.00
CA GLN A 116 -2.27 9.88 9.44
C GLN A 116 -2.72 11.17 10.15
N THR A 117 -3.59 11.02 11.17
CA THR A 117 -4.09 12.16 11.96
C THR A 117 -3.16 12.54 13.12
N GLU A 118 -2.33 11.61 13.57
CA GLU A 118 -1.37 11.78 14.67
C GLU A 118 0.00 11.21 14.28
N GLY A 119 0.48 11.53 13.07
CA GLY A 119 1.81 11.12 12.61
C GLY A 119 2.91 11.54 13.59
N ARG A 120 3.86 10.66 13.88
CA ARG A 120 4.92 10.89 14.87
C ARG A 120 6.30 10.69 14.27
N GLY A 121 7.10 11.71 14.37
CA GLY A 121 8.54 11.67 14.14
C GLY A 121 9.32 11.25 15.40
N ARG A 122 10.65 11.32 15.32
CA ARG A 122 11.54 11.11 16.48
C ARG A 122 11.30 12.16 17.55
N PHE A 123 11.50 11.79 18.80
CA PHE A 123 11.29 12.65 19.97
C PHE A 123 9.86 13.20 20.09
N ASN A 124 8.86 12.41 19.65
CA ASN A 124 7.44 12.79 19.65
C ASN A 124 7.09 14.08 18.87
N ARG A 125 7.94 14.49 17.93
CA ARG A 125 7.60 15.60 17.04
C ARG A 125 6.42 15.23 16.17
N ASN A 126 5.54 16.17 15.91
CA ASN A 126 4.46 15.97 14.94
C ASN A 126 5.04 15.71 13.55
N TRP A 127 4.44 14.75 12.86
CA TRP A 127 4.77 14.40 11.49
C TRP A 127 3.52 14.60 10.64
N GLU A 128 3.49 15.66 9.86
CA GLU A 128 2.37 15.94 8.97
C GLU A 128 2.27 14.84 7.92
N SER A 129 1.09 14.24 7.81
CA SER A 129 0.85 13.06 6.99
C SER A 129 -0.45 13.17 6.22
N SER A 130 -0.58 14.24 5.46
CA SER A 130 -1.76 14.54 4.65
C SER A 130 -1.92 13.54 3.50
N LYS A 131 -3.17 13.24 3.15
CA LYS A 131 -3.52 12.34 2.05
C LYS A 131 -2.85 12.76 0.74
N GLY A 132 -2.26 11.79 0.01
CA GLY A 132 -1.62 12.01 -1.28
C GLY A 132 -0.31 12.79 -1.24
N LYS A 133 0.30 12.97 -0.05
CA LYS A 133 1.55 13.74 0.11
C LYS A 133 2.75 12.89 0.48
N GLY A 134 2.58 11.58 0.63
CA GLY A 134 3.67 10.70 0.97
C GLY A 134 3.25 9.24 1.12
N LEU A 135 4.23 8.39 1.38
CA LEU A 135 4.06 6.98 1.68
C LEU A 135 4.03 6.78 3.20
N TRP A 136 2.83 6.73 3.77
CA TRP A 136 2.66 6.53 5.21
C TRP A 136 2.61 5.04 5.50
N MET A 137 3.72 4.49 5.98
CA MET A 137 3.83 3.05 6.23
C MET A 137 4.65 2.73 7.46
N SER A 138 4.40 1.55 8.03
CA SER A 138 5.23 0.95 9.07
C SER A 138 5.45 -0.53 8.76
N LEU A 139 6.73 -0.92 8.74
CA LEU A 139 7.14 -2.31 8.56
C LEU A 139 7.55 -2.87 9.91
N VAL A 140 7.00 -4.01 10.28
CA VAL A 140 7.46 -4.80 11.42
C VAL A 140 8.28 -5.96 10.92
N LEU A 141 9.56 -5.91 11.21
CA LEU A 141 10.53 -6.91 10.83
C LEU A 141 11.02 -7.71 12.05
N ARG A 142 11.46 -8.93 11.82
CA ARG A 142 12.03 -9.82 12.84
C ARG A 142 13.41 -10.30 12.37
N PRO A 143 14.40 -9.41 12.27
CA PRO A 143 15.71 -9.81 11.82
C PRO A 143 16.38 -10.73 12.86
N ASP A 144 16.94 -11.83 12.39
CA ASP A 144 17.76 -12.72 13.22
C ASP A 144 19.20 -12.15 13.30
N VAL A 145 19.35 -11.09 14.08
CA VAL A 145 20.65 -10.41 14.29
C VAL A 145 20.84 -10.09 15.77
N PRO A 146 22.09 -10.07 16.25
CA PRO A 146 22.39 -9.64 17.62
C PRO A 146 21.86 -8.23 17.91
N PHE A 147 21.39 -7.98 19.11
CA PHE A 147 20.82 -6.68 19.52
C PHE A 147 21.79 -5.50 19.26
N SER A 148 23.10 -5.72 19.41
CA SER A 148 24.14 -4.74 19.10
C SER A 148 24.20 -4.31 17.62
N MET A 149 23.61 -5.10 16.72
CA MET A 149 23.54 -4.81 15.28
C MET A 149 22.30 -3.99 14.88
N ILE A 150 21.30 -3.86 15.74
CA ILE A 150 20.05 -3.13 15.43
C ILE A 150 20.29 -1.70 14.95
N PRO A 151 21.18 -0.89 15.56
CA PRO A 151 21.48 0.46 15.04
C PRO A 151 22.05 0.45 13.62
N LYS A 152 22.89 -0.55 13.29
CA LYS A 152 23.43 -0.72 11.92
C LYS A 152 22.35 -1.19 10.94
N PHE A 153 21.43 -2.01 11.41
CA PHE A 153 20.31 -2.49 10.60
C PHE A 153 19.44 -1.34 10.07
N ASN A 154 19.22 -0.29 10.87
CA ASN A 154 18.53 0.91 10.40
C ASN A 154 19.22 1.58 9.21
N LEU A 155 20.56 1.58 9.18
CA LEU A 155 21.30 2.12 8.05
C LEU A 155 21.14 1.27 6.80
N PHE A 156 21.15 -0.06 6.91
CA PHE A 156 20.87 -0.95 5.78
C PHE A 156 19.46 -0.73 5.21
N ILE A 157 18.46 -0.56 6.07
CA ILE A 157 17.09 -0.22 5.62
C ILE A 157 17.09 1.12 4.88
N ALA A 158 17.76 2.15 5.41
CA ALA A 158 17.84 3.45 4.76
C ALA A 158 18.53 3.38 3.40
N LEU A 159 19.57 2.56 3.24
CA LEU A 159 20.23 2.29 1.97
C LEU A 159 19.26 1.63 0.98
N GLY A 160 18.54 0.58 1.41
CA GLY A 160 17.55 -0.09 0.56
C GLY A 160 16.43 0.85 0.11
N ILE A 161 15.92 1.70 1.00
CA ILE A 161 14.89 2.69 0.66
C ILE A 161 15.45 3.73 -0.32
N ARG A 162 16.68 4.24 -0.08
CA ARG A 162 17.37 5.16 -0.99
C ARG A 162 17.49 4.56 -2.39
N ASP A 163 17.93 3.30 -2.50
CA ASP A 163 18.11 2.61 -3.78
C ASP A 163 16.77 2.37 -4.50
N ALA A 164 15.72 2.04 -3.75
CA ALA A 164 14.37 1.92 -4.30
C ALA A 164 13.87 3.26 -4.86
N ILE A 165 14.00 4.36 -4.11
CA ILE A 165 13.56 5.69 -4.56
C ILE A 165 14.40 6.15 -5.77
N GLN A 166 15.70 5.86 -5.81
CA GLN A 166 16.57 6.25 -6.92
C GLN A 166 16.11 5.68 -8.26
N GLN A 167 15.42 4.53 -8.29
CA GLN A 167 14.89 3.94 -9.52
C GLN A 167 13.76 4.78 -10.15
N PHE A 168 13.10 5.61 -9.37
CA PHE A 168 11.99 6.46 -9.81
C PHE A 168 12.37 7.95 -9.92
N SER A 169 13.62 8.33 -9.58
CA SER A 169 14.07 9.71 -9.58
C SER A 169 15.24 9.92 -10.54
N ASN A 170 15.13 10.98 -11.36
CA ASN A 170 16.25 11.47 -12.19
C ASN A 170 17.25 12.30 -11.36
N GLU A 171 16.87 12.77 -10.18
CA GLU A 171 17.74 13.48 -9.27
C GLU A 171 18.46 12.51 -8.34
N ARG A 172 19.64 12.92 -7.88
CA ARG A 172 20.42 12.11 -6.94
C ARG A 172 19.70 11.97 -5.61
N VAL A 173 19.51 10.72 -5.17
CA VAL A 173 18.94 10.40 -3.85
C VAL A 173 20.08 10.16 -2.86
N THR A 174 20.08 10.88 -1.75
CA THR A 174 21.12 10.85 -0.73
C THR A 174 20.55 10.57 0.66
N ILE A 175 21.39 10.07 1.57
CA ILE A 175 21.02 9.84 2.97
C ILE A 175 21.70 10.91 3.81
N LYS A 176 20.91 11.66 4.57
CA LYS A 176 21.41 12.48 5.67
C LYS A 176 21.31 11.65 6.95
N TRP A 177 22.46 11.23 7.39
CA TRP A 177 22.54 10.37 8.56
C TRP A 177 21.80 10.97 9.78
N PRO A 178 21.09 10.14 10.58
CA PRO A 178 21.00 8.68 10.47
C PRO A 178 19.80 8.14 9.64
N ASN A 179 18.79 8.94 9.30
CA ASN A 179 17.50 8.41 8.84
C ASN A 179 16.73 9.28 7.84
N ASP A 180 17.29 10.36 7.39
CA ASP A 180 16.61 11.24 6.43
C ASP A 180 17.09 10.94 5.01
N ILE A 181 16.16 10.90 4.05
CA ILE A 181 16.45 10.69 2.64
C ILE A 181 16.08 11.96 1.88
N TYR A 182 17.00 12.41 1.05
CA TYR A 182 16.87 13.62 0.25
C TYR A 182 16.90 13.30 -1.23
N ILE A 183 16.07 13.97 -2.01
CA ILE A 183 16.05 13.92 -3.46
C ILE A 183 16.53 15.29 -3.96
N GLY A 184 17.68 15.33 -4.66
CA GLY A 184 18.32 16.58 -5.06
C GLY A 184 18.73 17.39 -3.83
N ASN A 185 18.20 18.59 -3.73
CA ASN A 185 18.48 19.54 -2.61
C ASN A 185 17.33 19.63 -1.58
N LYS A 186 16.38 18.71 -1.64
CA LYS A 186 15.18 18.69 -0.78
C LYS A 186 15.09 17.43 0.03
#